data_c9a2ffe605dcff9deb70ffae6eec2f44
#
_entry.id   c9a2ffe605dcff9deb70ffae6eec2f44
#
_cell.length_a   1.000
_cell.length_b   1.000
_cell.length_c   1.000
_cell.angle_alpha   90.00
_cell.angle_beta   90.00
_cell.angle_gamma   90.00
#
_symmetry.space_group_name_H-M   'P 1'
#
loop_
_entity.id
_entity.type
_entity.pdbx_description
1 polymer ?
#
loop_
_entity_poly.entity_id
_entity_poly.type
_entity_poly.pdbx_seq_one_letter_code
_entity_poly.pdbx_strand_id
1 'polypeptide(L)'
;MSDPQAPPPPQAPPAPPKRLWSRAAIPVIVAGIGGVLLVLYAWKLPPFTGTVQSTENAYVRGYVTLLAPKVDGYVTAVAVKDFQAVKAGQALVQIDDRIYRQRLAQAQASVQSAQAALDANLQAQTSNAAQIRLAQAQASSSQAALAKTQVDLRRAEPLLAQGWLAPSQRDVLQVAQRQATAGVAQAHANIDIARQALATTKVNREGLEATLANARAAVELARIDLANTTIRAPEDGVVGEVGVKLGQYVAVGTQLMGIVPRQTWVTANFKETQTARIRVGQPAVVQVDALGGLKLRGHVERLGPATGSEFAVIKPDNATGNFTKVVQRLPTRIALDPNQDGVARLRPGMSVVARVDTAR
;
A
#
# COMPACT_ATOMS: atom_id res chain seq x y z
N MET A 1 -72.77 -6.41 -104.49
CA MET A 1 -73.86 -6.02 -103.59
C MET A 1 -73.65 -6.74 -102.33
N SER A 2 -73.08 -6.06 -101.36
CA SER A 2 -72.64 -6.63 -100.11
C SER A 2 -73.45 -5.92 -98.98
N ASP A 3 -74.12 -6.72 -98.20
CA ASP A 3 -74.92 -6.27 -97.05
C ASP A 3 -74.07 -5.77 -95.89
N PRO A 4 -74.41 -4.71 -95.13
CA PRO A 4 -73.68 -4.20 -94.05
C PRO A 4 -73.96 -4.96 -92.76
N GLN A 5 -72.90 -5.43 -92.09
CA GLN A 5 -72.88 -6.06 -90.77
C GLN A 5 -73.24 -5.09 -89.66
N ALA A 6 -74.18 -5.48 -88.81
CA ALA A 6 -74.58 -4.74 -87.63
C ALA A 6 -73.48 -4.71 -86.50
N PRO A 7 -73.40 -3.68 -85.69
CA PRO A 7 -72.38 -3.57 -84.60
C PRO A 7 -72.75 -4.55 -83.47
N PRO A 8 -71.70 -5.03 -82.70
CA PRO A 8 -71.91 -5.95 -81.58
C PRO A 8 -72.45 -5.18 -80.37
N PRO A 9 -73.17 -5.90 -79.47
CA PRO A 9 -73.80 -5.31 -78.29
C PRO A 9 -72.76 -4.88 -77.21
N PRO A 10 -73.12 -3.91 -76.39
CA PRO A 10 -72.18 -3.40 -75.34
C PRO A 10 -71.91 -4.42 -74.25
N GLN A 11 -70.62 -4.56 -73.89
CA GLN A 11 -70.16 -5.45 -72.79
C GLN A 11 -70.64 -4.91 -71.45
N ALA A 12 -71.16 -5.77 -70.59
CA ALA A 12 -71.60 -5.50 -69.25
C ALA A 12 -70.40 -5.19 -68.35
N PRO A 13 -70.53 -4.29 -67.36
CA PRO A 13 -69.46 -3.94 -66.45
C PRO A 13 -69.06 -5.16 -65.61
N PRO A 14 -67.70 -5.25 -65.23
CA PRO A 14 -67.16 -6.35 -64.41
C PRO A 14 -67.78 -6.35 -63.03
N ALA A 15 -68.18 -7.51 -62.53
CA ALA A 15 -68.76 -7.71 -61.19
C ALA A 15 -67.69 -7.35 -60.09
N PRO A 16 -68.10 -6.73 -58.95
CA PRO A 16 -67.19 -6.38 -57.89
C PRO A 16 -66.56 -7.65 -57.25
N PRO A 17 -65.26 -7.57 -56.81
CA PRO A 17 -64.59 -8.74 -56.25
C PRO A 17 -65.30 -9.19 -54.95
N LYS A 18 -65.65 -10.47 -54.91
CA LYS A 18 -66.25 -11.11 -53.71
C LYS A 18 -65.30 -11.01 -52.56
N ARG A 19 -65.71 -10.39 -51.42
CA ARG A 19 -64.97 -10.39 -50.18
C ARG A 19 -64.69 -11.83 -49.77
N LEU A 20 -63.36 -12.22 -49.79
CA LEU A 20 -62.84 -13.56 -49.48
C LEU A 20 -62.82 -13.90 -48.01
N TRP A 21 -63.41 -13.09 -47.17
CA TRP A 21 -63.42 -13.34 -45.72
C TRP A 21 -64.81 -13.82 -45.30
N SER A 22 -64.99 -15.15 -45.32
CA SER A 22 -66.10 -15.79 -44.64
C SER A 22 -65.96 -15.68 -43.14
N ARG A 23 -67.06 -15.49 -42.42
CA ARG A 23 -67.07 -15.45 -40.92
C ARG A 23 -66.43 -16.71 -40.30
N ALA A 24 -66.29 -17.80 -41.03
CA ALA A 24 -65.61 -19.04 -40.64
C ALA A 24 -64.07 -18.95 -40.65
N ALA A 25 -63.43 -17.95 -41.30
CA ALA A 25 -62.00 -17.78 -41.32
C ALA A 25 -61.47 -17.15 -40.00
N ILE A 26 -62.30 -16.42 -39.26
CA ILE A 26 -61.90 -15.74 -38.01
C ILE A 26 -61.43 -16.74 -36.96
N PRO A 27 -62.10 -17.84 -36.60
CA PRO A 27 -61.67 -18.81 -35.63
C PRO A 27 -60.36 -19.52 -36.03
N VAL A 28 -60.10 -19.76 -37.30
CA VAL A 28 -58.86 -20.37 -37.79
C VAL A 28 -57.69 -19.42 -37.65
N ILE A 29 -57.85 -18.12 -37.92
CA ILE A 29 -56.84 -17.11 -37.75
C ILE A 29 -56.53 -16.92 -36.28
N VAL A 30 -57.52 -16.88 -35.39
CA VAL A 30 -57.33 -16.79 -33.94
C VAL A 30 -56.61 -18.01 -33.42
N ALA A 31 -56.91 -19.22 -33.83
CA ALA A 31 -56.21 -20.45 -33.47
C ALA A 31 -54.76 -20.44 -34.00
N GLY A 32 -54.53 -19.94 -35.22
CA GLY A 32 -53.15 -19.77 -35.75
C GLY A 32 -52.33 -18.79 -35.01
N ILE A 33 -52.87 -17.60 -34.66
CA ILE A 33 -52.18 -16.59 -33.82
C ILE A 33 -51.92 -17.15 -32.42
N GLY A 34 -52.87 -17.85 -31.81
CA GLY A 34 -52.72 -18.53 -30.52
C GLY A 34 -51.61 -19.58 -30.56
N GLY A 35 -51.52 -20.38 -31.61
CA GLY A 35 -50.43 -21.35 -31.81
C GLY A 35 -49.04 -20.68 -31.94
N VAL A 36 -48.98 -19.62 -32.76
CA VAL A 36 -47.71 -18.84 -32.87
C VAL A 36 -47.32 -18.21 -31.55
N LEU A 37 -48.25 -17.61 -30.82
CA LEU A 37 -47.98 -17.04 -29.49
C LEU A 37 -47.53 -18.11 -28.49
N LEU A 38 -48.11 -19.31 -28.54
CA LEU A 38 -47.72 -20.43 -27.68
C LEU A 38 -46.32 -20.95 -28.00
N VAL A 39 -45.93 -21.03 -29.28
CA VAL A 39 -44.58 -21.36 -29.72
C VAL A 39 -43.58 -20.27 -29.29
N LEU A 40 -43.91 -18.99 -29.50
CA LEU A 40 -43.08 -17.87 -29.05
C LEU A 40 -42.91 -17.87 -27.52
N TYR A 41 -43.98 -18.18 -26.78
CA TYR A 41 -43.92 -18.33 -25.31
C TYR A 41 -43.07 -19.52 -24.88
N ALA A 42 -43.27 -20.70 -25.47
CA ALA A 42 -42.51 -21.91 -25.12
C ALA A 42 -41.02 -21.78 -25.43
N TRP A 43 -40.65 -21.08 -26.51
CA TRP A 43 -39.25 -20.86 -26.90
C TRP A 43 -38.66 -19.55 -26.39
N LYS A 44 -39.42 -18.81 -25.57
CA LYS A 44 -38.99 -17.52 -25.00
C LYS A 44 -38.50 -16.53 -26.07
N LEU A 45 -39.10 -16.54 -27.24
CA LEU A 45 -38.82 -15.58 -28.31
C LEU A 45 -39.59 -14.26 -28.09
N PRO A 46 -39.15 -13.12 -28.67
CA PRO A 46 -39.89 -11.87 -28.53
C PRO A 46 -41.34 -12.00 -28.92
N PRO A 47 -42.32 -11.45 -28.16
CA PRO A 47 -42.23 -10.52 -27.03
C PRO A 47 -42.02 -11.18 -25.64
N PHE A 48 -41.94 -12.51 -25.55
CA PHE A 48 -41.84 -13.27 -24.29
C PHE A 48 -40.36 -13.50 -23.84
N THR A 49 -39.42 -12.66 -24.26
CA THR A 49 -38.00 -12.72 -23.77
C THR A 49 -37.97 -12.52 -22.27
N GLY A 50 -37.50 -13.55 -21.54
CA GLY A 50 -37.39 -13.47 -20.09
C GLY A 50 -36.45 -12.32 -19.64
N THR A 51 -36.88 -11.61 -18.60
CA THR A 51 -36.09 -10.53 -17.96
C THR A 51 -34.90 -11.07 -17.15
N VAL A 52 -34.87 -12.38 -16.87
CA VAL A 52 -33.83 -13.01 -16.07
C VAL A 52 -32.72 -13.53 -16.98
N GLN A 53 -31.51 -12.97 -16.79
CA GLN A 53 -30.30 -13.48 -17.43
C GLN A 53 -29.61 -14.50 -16.50
N SER A 54 -29.27 -15.69 -17.01
CA SER A 54 -28.64 -16.75 -16.23
C SER A 54 -27.33 -17.22 -16.85
N THR A 55 -26.40 -17.61 -16.01
CA THR A 55 -25.16 -18.27 -16.42
C THR A 55 -24.75 -19.33 -15.38
N GLU A 56 -24.29 -20.48 -15.89
CA GLU A 56 -23.67 -21.55 -15.09
C GLU A 56 -22.15 -21.37 -14.99
N ASN A 57 -21.57 -20.49 -15.83
CA ASN A 57 -20.16 -20.14 -15.73
C ASN A 57 -19.99 -19.05 -14.68
N ALA A 58 -20.16 -19.45 -13.43
CA ALA A 58 -20.02 -18.57 -12.28
C ALA A 58 -19.37 -19.32 -11.12
N TYR A 59 -18.50 -18.61 -10.39
CA TYR A 59 -17.73 -19.19 -9.30
C TYR A 59 -17.70 -18.23 -8.10
N VAL A 60 -17.72 -18.81 -6.91
CA VAL A 60 -17.39 -18.07 -5.69
C VAL A 60 -15.93 -17.68 -5.76
N ARG A 61 -15.64 -16.42 -5.50
CA ARG A 61 -14.27 -15.87 -5.40
C ARG A 61 -14.06 -15.28 -4.02
N GLY A 62 -12.82 -15.20 -3.61
CA GLY A 62 -12.36 -14.56 -2.39
C GLY A 62 -10.90 -14.18 -2.56
N TYR A 63 -10.40 -13.32 -1.70
CA TYR A 63 -8.98 -13.08 -1.64
C TYR A 63 -8.29 -14.29 -1.01
N VAL A 64 -7.11 -14.60 -1.48
CA VAL A 64 -6.22 -15.58 -0.85
C VAL A 64 -4.90 -14.86 -0.62
N THR A 65 -4.59 -14.61 0.64
CA THR A 65 -3.35 -13.95 1.04
C THR A 65 -2.27 -15.00 1.25
N LEU A 66 -1.27 -15.05 0.36
CA LEU A 66 -0.14 -15.94 0.49
C LEU A 66 0.87 -15.35 1.47
N LEU A 67 1.25 -16.12 2.48
CA LEU A 67 2.22 -15.72 3.49
C LEU A 67 3.59 -16.23 3.15
N ALA A 68 4.58 -15.33 3.20
CA ALA A 68 5.99 -15.63 3.04
C ALA A 68 6.81 -14.93 4.14
N PRO A 69 7.94 -15.52 4.60
CA PRO A 69 8.78 -14.90 5.59
C PRO A 69 9.56 -13.72 4.97
N LYS A 70 9.84 -12.72 5.80
CA LYS A 70 10.70 -11.58 5.46
C LYS A 70 12.15 -11.78 5.88
N VAL A 71 12.42 -12.84 6.66
CA VAL A 71 13.73 -13.24 7.15
C VAL A 71 13.90 -14.73 6.94
N ASP A 72 15.13 -15.19 6.82
CA ASP A 72 15.50 -16.58 6.61
C ASP A 72 15.82 -17.30 7.93
N GLY A 73 15.73 -18.61 7.92
CA GLY A 73 16.12 -19.43 9.07
C GLY A 73 15.36 -20.75 9.17
N TYR A 74 15.65 -21.50 10.24
CA TYR A 74 14.97 -22.74 10.53
C TYR A 74 13.67 -22.52 11.28
N VAL A 75 12.62 -23.25 10.92
CA VAL A 75 11.33 -23.20 11.60
C VAL A 75 11.42 -23.97 12.92
N THR A 76 11.16 -23.25 14.02
CA THR A 76 11.19 -23.80 15.40
C THR A 76 9.82 -24.18 15.93
N ALA A 77 8.75 -23.59 15.37
CA ALA A 77 7.38 -23.97 15.71
C ALA A 77 6.42 -23.64 14.56
N VAL A 78 5.41 -24.49 14.39
CA VAL A 78 4.23 -24.24 13.54
C VAL A 78 3.02 -24.33 14.48
N ALA A 79 2.38 -23.18 14.74
CA ALA A 79 1.35 -23.04 15.76
C ALA A 79 -0.07 -23.30 15.23
N VAL A 80 -0.21 -23.63 13.93
CA VAL A 80 -1.50 -23.84 13.27
C VAL A 80 -1.50 -25.12 12.47
N LYS A 81 -2.71 -25.64 12.23
CA LYS A 81 -2.96 -26.82 11.39
C LYS A 81 -3.68 -26.40 10.11
N ASP A 82 -3.71 -27.32 9.15
CA ASP A 82 -4.48 -27.16 7.92
C ASP A 82 -5.95 -26.84 8.23
N PHE A 83 -6.51 -25.90 7.49
CA PHE A 83 -7.92 -25.49 7.57
C PHE A 83 -8.38 -24.93 8.92
N GLN A 84 -7.44 -24.55 9.78
CA GLN A 84 -7.74 -23.91 11.07
C GLN A 84 -8.15 -22.46 10.88
N ALA A 85 -9.19 -22.04 11.64
CA ALA A 85 -9.56 -20.62 11.73
C ALA A 85 -8.54 -19.85 12.58
N VAL A 86 -8.14 -18.68 12.11
CA VAL A 86 -7.17 -17.80 12.77
C VAL A 86 -7.67 -16.37 12.83
N LYS A 87 -7.17 -15.62 13.81
CA LYS A 87 -7.46 -14.21 14.02
C LYS A 87 -6.27 -13.36 13.58
N ALA A 88 -6.54 -12.11 13.18
CA ALA A 88 -5.52 -11.12 12.91
C ALA A 88 -4.52 -11.01 14.09
N GLY A 89 -3.22 -10.96 13.77
CA GLY A 89 -2.13 -10.92 14.76
C GLY A 89 -1.76 -12.26 15.40
N GLN A 90 -2.53 -13.33 15.20
CA GLN A 90 -2.21 -14.66 15.73
C GLN A 90 -0.88 -15.17 15.13
N ALA A 91 0.03 -15.67 15.97
CA ALA A 91 1.26 -16.31 15.51
C ALA A 91 0.95 -17.62 14.80
N LEU A 92 1.55 -17.83 13.64
CA LEU A 92 1.35 -18.99 12.77
C LEU A 92 2.60 -19.86 12.70
N VAL A 93 3.75 -19.22 12.46
CA VAL A 93 5.05 -19.89 12.34
C VAL A 93 6.09 -19.08 13.10
N GLN A 94 7.01 -19.78 13.77
CA GLN A 94 8.16 -19.22 14.43
C GLN A 94 9.45 -19.70 13.74
N ILE A 95 10.27 -18.76 13.32
CA ILE A 95 11.63 -18.99 12.83
C ILE A 95 12.61 -18.86 14.01
N ASP A 96 13.75 -19.53 13.97
CA ASP A 96 14.81 -19.42 14.96
C ASP A 96 15.28 -17.96 15.11
N ASP A 97 15.03 -17.38 16.25
CA ASP A 97 15.28 -15.98 16.55
C ASP A 97 16.62 -15.70 17.24
N ARG A 98 17.39 -16.74 17.55
CA ARG A 98 18.65 -16.60 18.33
C ARG A 98 19.64 -15.65 17.66
N ILE A 99 19.84 -15.77 16.35
CA ILE A 99 20.75 -14.88 15.61
C ILE A 99 20.21 -13.44 15.61
N TYR A 100 18.92 -13.26 15.42
CA TYR A 100 18.26 -11.93 15.39
C TYR A 100 18.29 -11.26 16.74
N ARG A 101 18.13 -12.00 17.85
CA ARG A 101 18.32 -11.48 19.21
C ARG A 101 19.75 -11.02 19.44
N GLN A 102 20.74 -11.78 18.97
CA GLN A 102 22.16 -11.38 19.10
C GLN A 102 22.46 -10.12 18.26
N ARG A 103 21.94 -10.01 17.06
CA ARG A 103 22.04 -8.78 16.24
C ARG A 103 21.43 -7.58 16.94
N LEU A 104 20.27 -7.74 17.56
CA LEU A 104 19.64 -6.68 18.35
C LEU A 104 20.50 -6.28 19.53
N ALA A 105 21.04 -7.24 20.29
CA ALA A 105 21.92 -6.97 21.43
C ALA A 105 23.20 -6.25 21.00
N GLN A 106 23.80 -6.65 19.89
CA GLN A 106 24.97 -5.98 19.30
C GLN A 106 24.67 -4.53 18.90
N ALA A 107 23.53 -4.28 18.24
CA ALA A 107 23.10 -2.94 17.87
C ALA A 107 22.85 -2.06 19.11
N GLN A 108 22.24 -2.63 20.16
CA GLN A 108 22.05 -1.93 21.44
C GLN A 108 23.38 -1.56 22.12
N ALA A 109 24.36 -2.44 22.10
CA ALA A 109 25.70 -2.15 22.61
C ALA A 109 26.38 -1.00 21.83
N SER A 110 26.16 -0.94 20.50
CA SER A 110 26.65 0.16 19.66
C SER A 110 26.01 1.51 20.05
N VAL A 111 24.72 1.52 20.38
CA VAL A 111 24.04 2.74 20.90
C VAL A 111 24.67 3.17 22.22
N GLN A 112 24.95 2.24 23.15
CA GLN A 112 25.57 2.56 24.42
C GLN A 112 26.97 3.15 24.22
N SER A 113 27.78 2.60 23.31
CA SER A 113 29.10 3.14 22.98
C SER A 113 29.03 4.54 22.37
N ALA A 114 28.11 4.78 21.44
CA ALA A 114 27.92 6.10 20.85
C ALA A 114 27.43 7.14 21.87
N GLN A 115 26.54 6.72 22.78
CA GLN A 115 26.07 7.58 23.86
C GLN A 115 27.23 7.94 24.82
N ALA A 116 28.06 6.98 25.21
CA ALA A 116 29.22 7.24 26.07
C ALA A 116 30.24 8.21 25.41
N ALA A 117 30.41 8.10 24.07
CA ALA A 117 31.27 9.06 23.34
C ALA A 117 30.69 10.48 23.34
N LEU A 118 29.36 10.60 23.20
CA LEU A 118 28.69 11.90 23.30
C LEU A 118 28.81 12.51 24.71
N ASP A 119 28.63 11.69 25.75
CA ASP A 119 28.76 12.13 27.15
C ASP A 119 30.20 12.57 27.45
N ALA A 120 31.21 11.86 26.95
CA ALA A 120 32.61 12.25 27.05
C ALA A 120 32.89 13.60 26.35
N ASN A 121 32.29 13.84 25.19
CA ASN A 121 32.36 15.12 24.49
C ASN A 121 31.73 16.27 25.32
N LEU A 122 30.57 16.05 25.95
CA LEU A 122 29.92 17.02 26.82
C LEU A 122 30.84 17.39 28.03
N GLN A 123 31.52 16.40 28.61
CA GLN A 123 32.51 16.62 29.66
C GLN A 123 33.70 17.44 29.14
N ALA A 124 34.20 17.16 27.94
CA ALA A 124 35.26 17.92 27.29
C ALA A 124 34.83 19.38 27.02
N GLN A 125 33.58 19.63 26.60
CA GLN A 125 33.05 20.99 26.47
C GLN A 125 33.05 21.74 27.79
N THR A 126 32.66 21.09 28.89
CA THR A 126 32.66 21.67 30.24
C THR A 126 34.07 22.03 30.66
N SER A 127 35.06 21.17 30.41
CA SER A 127 36.47 21.41 30.66
C SER A 127 37.00 22.59 29.87
N ASN A 128 36.75 22.66 28.56
CA ASN A 128 37.15 23.77 27.69
C ASN A 128 36.50 25.10 28.13
N ALA A 129 35.26 25.09 28.58
CA ALA A 129 34.60 26.27 29.13
C ALA A 129 35.27 26.76 30.43
N ALA A 130 35.77 25.84 31.26
CA ALA A 130 36.57 26.20 32.44
C ALA A 130 37.94 26.81 32.08
N GLN A 131 38.59 26.29 31.03
CA GLN A 131 39.86 26.87 30.50
C GLN A 131 39.65 28.29 29.95
N ILE A 132 38.54 28.61 29.33
CA ILE A 132 38.20 29.97 28.91
C ILE A 132 38.12 30.90 30.13
N ARG A 133 37.46 30.49 31.23
CA ARG A 133 37.36 31.27 32.46
C ARG A 133 38.76 31.51 33.09
N LEU A 134 39.59 30.49 33.08
CA LEU A 134 41.00 30.62 33.56
C LEU A 134 41.77 31.63 32.72
N ALA A 135 41.72 31.54 31.40
CA ALA A 135 42.39 32.47 30.47
C ALA A 135 41.85 33.92 30.64
N GLN A 136 40.54 34.09 30.88
CA GLN A 136 39.94 35.39 31.17
C GLN A 136 40.47 36.00 32.51
N ALA A 137 40.56 35.20 33.56
CA ALA A 137 41.14 35.64 34.82
C ALA A 137 42.59 36.07 34.65
N GLN A 138 43.39 35.32 33.88
CA GLN A 138 44.78 35.69 33.57
C GLN A 138 44.85 37.00 32.75
N ALA A 139 43.95 37.21 31.77
CA ALA A 139 43.90 38.47 31.04
C ALA A 139 43.52 39.65 31.92
N SER A 140 42.61 39.49 32.87
CA SER A 140 42.26 40.49 33.86
C SER A 140 43.46 40.86 34.72
N SER A 141 44.24 39.87 35.17
CA SER A 141 45.51 40.09 35.94
C SER A 141 46.53 40.87 35.08
N SER A 142 46.75 40.51 33.83
CA SER A 142 47.61 41.19 32.89
C SER A 142 47.18 42.65 32.62
N GLN A 143 45.88 42.91 32.50
CA GLN A 143 45.29 44.23 32.36
C GLN A 143 45.55 45.11 33.63
N ALA A 144 45.40 44.53 34.82
CA ALA A 144 45.70 45.22 36.06
C ALA A 144 47.20 45.59 36.15
N ALA A 145 48.12 44.70 35.75
CA ALA A 145 49.56 44.99 35.66
C ALA A 145 49.84 46.11 34.65
N LEU A 146 49.22 46.14 33.48
CA LEU A 146 49.35 47.23 32.52
C LEU A 146 48.82 48.54 33.07
N ALA A 147 47.68 48.55 33.74
CA ALA A 147 47.13 49.75 34.37
C ALA A 147 48.06 50.33 35.40
N LYS A 148 48.68 49.47 36.23
CA LYS A 148 49.73 49.89 37.22
C LYS A 148 50.88 50.58 36.48
N THR A 149 51.50 49.96 35.50
CA THR A 149 52.68 50.52 34.78
C THR A 149 52.30 51.83 34.06
N GLN A 150 51.16 51.99 33.55
CA GLN A 150 50.60 53.22 32.93
C GLN A 150 50.50 54.36 33.99
N VAL A 151 50.02 54.05 35.19
CA VAL A 151 49.94 55.03 36.29
C VAL A 151 51.30 55.42 36.69
N ASP A 152 52.24 54.48 36.87
CA ASP A 152 53.63 54.75 37.30
C ASP A 152 54.34 55.63 36.25
N LEU A 153 54.18 55.37 34.94
CA LEU A 153 54.75 56.19 33.88
C LEU A 153 54.15 57.62 33.87
N ARG A 154 52.79 57.74 33.97
CA ARG A 154 52.14 59.06 34.08
C ARG A 154 52.58 59.90 35.28
N ARG A 155 52.95 59.28 36.43
CA ARG A 155 53.47 59.96 37.55
C ARG A 155 54.94 60.39 37.36
N ALA A 156 55.70 59.63 36.59
CA ALA A 156 57.14 59.90 36.33
C ALA A 156 57.30 61.05 35.31
N GLU A 157 56.40 61.26 34.34
CA GLU A 157 56.54 62.31 33.31
C GLU A 157 56.66 63.73 33.90
N PRO A 158 55.80 64.24 34.81
CA PRO A 158 55.96 65.57 35.39
C PRO A 158 57.20 65.70 36.24
N LEU A 159 57.66 64.64 36.96
CA LEU A 159 58.84 64.62 37.74
C LEU A 159 60.11 64.73 36.88
N LEU A 160 60.10 64.10 35.69
CA LEU A 160 61.19 64.24 34.72
C LEU A 160 61.24 65.67 34.16
N ALA A 161 60.10 66.29 33.88
CA ALA A 161 60.03 67.66 33.38
C ALA A 161 60.56 68.68 34.40
N GLN A 162 60.45 68.41 35.68
CA GLN A 162 60.98 69.23 36.80
C GLN A 162 62.47 68.92 37.15
N GLY A 163 63.07 67.94 36.46
CA GLY A 163 64.44 67.54 36.68
C GLY A 163 64.65 66.67 37.93
N TRP A 164 63.61 66.18 38.56
CA TRP A 164 63.61 65.38 39.79
C TRP A 164 63.75 63.88 39.54
N LEU A 165 63.65 63.45 38.26
CA LEU A 165 63.81 62.06 37.83
C LEU A 165 64.86 61.95 36.73
N ALA A 166 65.74 60.91 36.83
CA ALA A 166 66.73 60.66 35.77
C ALA A 166 66.05 60.13 34.46
N PRO A 167 66.49 60.51 33.26
CA PRO A 167 65.96 60.01 31.98
C PRO A 167 65.98 58.48 31.87
N SER A 168 67.06 57.85 32.39
CA SER A 168 67.20 56.38 32.42
C SER A 168 66.09 55.68 33.22
N GLN A 169 65.58 56.33 34.26
CA GLN A 169 64.51 55.78 35.13
C GLN A 169 63.16 55.80 34.41
N ARG A 170 62.87 56.86 33.63
CA ARG A 170 61.68 56.93 32.72
C ARG A 170 61.76 55.85 31.66
N ASP A 171 62.96 55.61 31.06
CA ASP A 171 63.11 54.57 30.00
C ASP A 171 62.83 53.17 30.59
N VAL A 172 63.24 52.86 31.83
CA VAL A 172 62.89 51.61 32.51
C VAL A 172 61.34 51.46 32.64
N LEU A 173 60.65 52.54 33.09
CA LEU A 173 59.18 52.49 33.19
C LEU A 173 58.48 52.33 31.81
N GLN A 174 59.03 52.94 30.78
CA GLN A 174 58.51 52.77 29.42
C GLN A 174 58.70 51.36 28.88
N VAL A 175 59.85 50.73 29.16
CA VAL A 175 60.06 49.30 28.80
C VAL A 175 59.08 48.40 29.57
N ALA A 176 58.92 48.66 30.91
CA ALA A 176 57.94 47.92 31.71
C ALA A 176 56.51 48.05 31.20
N GLN A 177 56.11 49.24 30.74
CA GLN A 177 54.79 49.42 30.10
C GLN A 177 54.68 48.64 28.81
N ARG A 178 55.65 48.66 27.91
CA ARG A 178 55.68 47.90 26.66
C ARG A 178 55.57 46.39 26.95
N GLN A 179 56.30 45.92 27.96
CA GLN A 179 56.28 44.52 28.37
C GLN A 179 54.89 44.11 28.93
N ALA A 180 54.24 44.96 29.74
CA ALA A 180 52.92 44.74 30.24
C ALA A 180 51.85 44.73 29.07
N THR A 181 52.03 45.63 28.07
CA THR A 181 51.16 45.64 26.88
C THR A 181 51.27 44.34 26.08
N ALA A 182 52.53 43.85 25.90
CA ALA A 182 52.73 42.54 25.23
C ALA A 182 52.09 41.38 26.04
N GLY A 183 52.19 41.45 27.41
CA GLY A 183 51.52 40.48 28.29
C GLY A 183 50.00 40.44 28.14
N VAL A 184 49.38 41.62 28.01
CA VAL A 184 47.91 41.67 27.69
C VAL A 184 47.58 41.05 26.35
N ALA A 185 48.37 41.37 25.29
CA ALA A 185 48.17 40.77 23.97
C ALA A 185 48.31 39.24 24.01
N GLN A 186 49.33 38.75 24.72
CA GLN A 186 49.50 37.29 24.93
C GLN A 186 48.32 36.65 25.68
N ALA A 187 47.78 37.29 26.70
CA ALA A 187 46.64 36.80 27.45
C ALA A 187 45.36 36.76 26.60
N HIS A 188 45.14 37.75 25.72
CA HIS A 188 44.02 37.72 24.76
C HIS A 188 44.17 36.60 23.75
N ALA A 189 45.36 36.37 23.18
CA ALA A 189 45.61 35.24 22.30
C ALA A 189 45.32 33.89 22.97
N ASN A 190 45.63 33.74 24.27
CA ASN A 190 45.28 32.53 25.03
C ASN A 190 43.76 32.33 25.17
N ILE A 191 43.00 33.42 25.36
CA ILE A 191 41.51 33.34 25.35
C ILE A 191 41.01 32.83 23.98
N ASP A 192 41.56 33.35 22.89
CA ASP A 192 41.12 32.96 21.56
C ASP A 192 41.44 31.49 21.25
N ILE A 193 42.60 31.01 21.68
CA ILE A 193 42.98 29.59 21.61
C ILE A 193 41.97 28.73 22.39
N ALA A 194 41.65 29.13 23.64
CA ALA A 194 40.69 28.39 24.46
C ALA A 194 39.27 28.39 23.86
N ARG A 195 38.85 29.51 23.27
CA ARG A 195 37.55 29.60 22.53
C ARG A 195 37.53 28.69 21.30
N GLN A 196 38.62 28.66 20.54
CA GLN A 196 38.72 27.78 19.37
C GLN A 196 38.68 26.30 19.76
N ALA A 197 39.31 25.90 20.87
CA ALA A 197 39.22 24.54 21.40
C ALA A 197 37.78 24.17 21.75
N LEU A 198 37.03 25.08 22.40
CA LEU A 198 35.61 24.86 22.67
C LEU A 198 34.77 24.76 21.36
N ALA A 199 35.03 25.62 20.39
CA ALA A 199 34.33 25.60 19.10
C ALA A 199 34.54 24.25 18.37
N THR A 200 35.79 23.77 18.33
CA THR A 200 36.12 22.45 17.75
C THR A 200 35.37 21.31 18.44
N THR A 201 35.31 21.33 19.77
CA THR A 201 34.61 20.30 20.55
C THR A 201 33.09 20.34 20.28
N LYS A 202 32.50 21.53 20.06
CA LYS A 202 31.09 21.69 19.68
C LYS A 202 30.80 21.12 18.30
N VAL A 203 31.64 21.37 17.29
CA VAL A 203 31.52 20.81 15.96
C VAL A 203 31.61 19.29 16.00
N ASN A 204 32.56 18.74 16.76
CA ASN A 204 32.68 17.28 16.94
C ASN A 204 31.44 16.65 17.55
N ARG A 205 30.68 17.36 18.39
CA ARG A 205 29.42 16.89 18.96
C ARG A 205 28.40 16.56 17.89
N GLU A 206 28.24 17.38 16.86
CA GLU A 206 27.29 17.14 15.77
C GLU A 206 27.57 15.79 15.06
N GLY A 207 28.84 15.48 14.82
CA GLY A 207 29.27 14.19 14.28
C GLY A 207 28.97 13.02 15.21
N LEU A 208 29.12 13.18 16.52
CA LEU A 208 28.77 12.17 17.50
C LEU A 208 27.24 11.97 17.63
N GLU A 209 26.47 13.04 17.56
CA GLU A 209 25.01 12.97 17.52
C GLU A 209 24.50 12.21 16.27
N ALA A 210 25.10 12.47 15.10
CA ALA A 210 24.83 11.71 13.89
C ALA A 210 25.19 10.23 14.04
N THR A 211 26.32 9.92 14.67
CA THR A 211 26.75 8.54 14.96
C THR A 211 25.76 7.83 15.89
N LEU A 212 25.28 8.50 16.92
CA LEU A 212 24.26 7.98 17.83
C LEU A 212 22.93 7.74 17.10
N ALA A 213 22.52 8.66 16.22
CA ALA A 213 21.31 8.50 15.41
C ALA A 213 21.40 7.27 14.48
N ASN A 214 22.54 7.06 13.84
CA ASN A 214 22.80 5.87 13.01
C ASN A 214 22.76 4.57 13.83
N ALA A 215 23.36 4.57 15.03
CA ALA A 215 23.30 3.40 15.90
C ALA A 215 21.87 3.09 16.36
N ARG A 216 21.05 4.09 16.66
CA ARG A 216 19.63 3.92 16.98
C ARG A 216 18.83 3.36 15.81
N ALA A 217 19.07 3.83 14.59
CA ALA A 217 18.44 3.29 13.40
C ALA A 217 18.80 1.81 13.18
N ALA A 218 20.04 1.41 13.45
CA ALA A 218 20.46 0.00 13.41
C ALA A 218 19.71 -0.88 14.44
N VAL A 219 19.42 -0.36 15.63
CA VAL A 219 18.59 -1.05 16.64
C VAL A 219 17.16 -1.26 16.11
N GLU A 220 16.54 -0.25 15.49
CA GLU A 220 15.19 -0.41 14.95
C GLU A 220 15.16 -1.43 13.81
N LEU A 221 16.16 -1.45 12.92
CA LEU A 221 16.28 -2.47 11.88
C LEU A 221 16.38 -3.87 12.48
N ALA A 222 17.27 -4.08 13.45
CA ALA A 222 17.44 -5.37 14.12
C ALA A 222 16.16 -5.80 14.88
N ARG A 223 15.40 -4.85 15.42
CA ARG A 223 14.10 -5.09 16.08
C ARG A 223 13.05 -5.54 15.08
N ILE A 224 12.98 -4.91 13.89
CA ILE A 224 12.09 -5.30 12.80
C ILE A 224 12.43 -6.71 12.33
N ASP A 225 13.70 -7.03 12.13
CA ASP A 225 14.14 -8.37 11.73
C ASP A 225 13.75 -9.42 12.77
N LEU A 226 13.96 -9.14 14.05
CA LEU A 226 13.53 -10.01 15.14
C LEU A 226 12.00 -10.19 15.16
N ALA A 227 11.23 -9.14 14.96
CA ALA A 227 9.77 -9.23 14.88
C ALA A 227 9.31 -10.09 13.70
N ASN A 228 10.02 -10.02 12.57
CA ASN A 228 9.73 -10.79 11.36
C ASN A 228 10.05 -12.30 11.51
N THR A 229 10.74 -12.74 12.57
CA THR A 229 10.92 -14.18 12.87
C THR A 229 9.61 -14.85 13.29
N THR A 230 8.62 -14.09 13.73
CA THR A 230 7.28 -14.58 14.05
C THR A 230 6.32 -14.18 12.95
N ILE A 231 5.92 -15.13 12.12
CA ILE A 231 4.94 -14.92 11.07
C ILE A 231 3.54 -14.91 11.69
N ARG A 232 2.80 -13.82 11.47
CA ARG A 232 1.46 -13.63 12.01
C ARG A 232 0.41 -13.51 10.91
N ALA A 233 -0.84 -13.85 11.24
CA ALA A 233 -1.97 -13.64 10.35
C ALA A 233 -2.22 -12.11 10.17
N PRO A 234 -2.28 -11.60 8.92
CA PRO A 234 -2.56 -10.19 8.67
C PRO A 234 -4.03 -9.83 8.92
N GLU A 235 -4.93 -10.81 8.82
CA GLU A 235 -6.37 -10.64 8.91
C GLU A 235 -7.06 -11.92 9.43
N ASP A 236 -8.33 -11.81 9.80
CA ASP A 236 -9.14 -12.96 10.21
C ASP A 236 -9.44 -13.85 8.99
N GLY A 237 -9.27 -15.16 9.15
CA GLY A 237 -9.51 -16.08 8.04
C GLY A 237 -9.38 -17.54 8.43
N VAL A 238 -9.29 -18.37 7.40
CA VAL A 238 -9.00 -19.81 7.52
C VAL A 238 -7.69 -20.10 6.81
N VAL A 239 -6.77 -20.78 7.49
CA VAL A 239 -5.52 -21.24 6.89
C VAL A 239 -5.83 -22.30 5.83
N GLY A 240 -5.16 -22.24 4.69
CA GLY A 240 -5.18 -23.30 3.69
C GLY A 240 -4.31 -24.48 4.10
N GLU A 241 -3.60 -25.08 3.14
CA GLU A 241 -2.58 -26.07 3.45
C GLU A 241 -1.33 -25.39 4.02
N VAL A 242 -0.77 -25.97 5.09
CA VAL A 242 0.48 -25.53 5.71
C VAL A 242 1.64 -26.21 4.99
N GLY A 243 2.27 -25.48 4.07
CA GLY A 243 3.37 -25.96 3.24
C GLY A 243 4.71 -26.09 3.97
N VAL A 244 4.80 -25.59 5.21
CA VAL A 244 6.04 -25.56 6.00
C VAL A 244 5.99 -26.53 7.17
N LYS A 245 7.14 -27.12 7.51
CA LYS A 245 7.26 -28.10 8.59
C LYS A 245 8.31 -27.69 9.63
N LEU A 246 8.16 -28.19 10.84
CA LEU A 246 9.13 -28.03 11.91
C LEU A 246 10.53 -28.50 11.46
N GLY A 247 11.56 -27.73 11.73
CA GLY A 247 12.94 -28.01 11.34
C GLY A 247 13.28 -27.70 9.87
N GLN A 248 12.31 -27.25 9.07
CA GLN A 248 12.55 -26.85 7.69
C GLN A 248 13.26 -25.50 7.64
N TYR A 249 14.25 -25.36 6.75
CA TYR A 249 14.84 -24.07 6.42
C TYR A 249 13.95 -23.31 5.43
N VAL A 250 13.66 -22.05 5.71
CA VAL A 250 12.88 -21.15 4.86
C VAL A 250 13.70 -19.93 4.50
N ALA A 251 13.64 -19.54 3.22
CA ALA A 251 14.26 -18.34 2.71
C ALA A 251 13.22 -17.23 2.51
N VAL A 252 13.67 -15.99 2.41
CA VAL A 252 12.80 -14.84 2.12
C VAL A 252 12.00 -15.11 0.84
N GLY A 253 10.68 -14.91 0.90
CA GLY A 253 9.77 -15.15 -0.22
C GLY A 253 9.28 -16.59 -0.39
N THR A 254 9.77 -17.57 0.40
CA THR A 254 9.24 -18.95 0.38
C THR A 254 7.75 -18.93 0.80
N GLN A 255 6.87 -19.48 -0.03
CA GLN A 255 5.45 -19.58 0.33
C GLN A 255 5.28 -20.57 1.49
N LEU A 256 4.73 -20.12 2.61
CA LEU A 256 4.50 -20.93 3.80
C LEU A 256 3.09 -21.51 3.83
N MET A 257 2.09 -20.69 3.63
CA MET A 257 0.67 -21.03 3.62
C MET A 257 -0.16 -19.88 3.03
N GLY A 258 -1.44 -20.16 2.71
CA GLY A 258 -2.41 -19.15 2.32
C GLY A 258 -3.42 -18.90 3.42
N ILE A 259 -3.89 -17.67 3.58
CA ILE A 259 -5.06 -17.34 4.41
C ILE A 259 -6.19 -16.93 3.48
N VAL A 260 -7.36 -17.52 3.72
CA VAL A 260 -8.61 -17.21 3.02
C VAL A 260 -9.51 -16.42 3.97
N PRO A 261 -9.67 -15.12 3.75
CA PRO A 261 -10.62 -14.30 4.51
C PRO A 261 -12.07 -14.75 4.30
N ARG A 262 -12.96 -14.33 5.19
CA ARG A 262 -14.40 -14.68 5.08
C ARG A 262 -15.14 -13.88 4.01
N GLN A 263 -14.53 -12.85 3.44
CA GLN A 263 -15.15 -12.06 2.39
C GLN A 263 -15.15 -12.81 1.06
N THR A 264 -16.34 -13.17 0.59
CA THR A 264 -16.54 -13.85 -0.68
C THR A 264 -17.52 -13.08 -1.55
N TRP A 265 -17.34 -13.18 -2.86
CA TRP A 265 -18.26 -12.67 -3.87
C TRP A 265 -18.42 -13.72 -4.97
N VAL A 266 -19.34 -13.50 -5.90
CA VAL A 266 -19.48 -14.36 -7.06
C VAL A 266 -18.99 -13.62 -8.29
N THR A 267 -18.16 -14.28 -9.09
CA THR A 267 -17.83 -13.84 -10.44
C THR A 267 -18.61 -14.68 -11.43
N ALA A 268 -19.57 -14.06 -12.10
CA ALA A 268 -20.43 -14.68 -13.08
C ALA A 268 -20.08 -14.19 -14.48
N ASN A 269 -19.74 -15.12 -15.38
CA ASN A 269 -19.33 -14.82 -16.74
C ASN A 269 -20.54 -14.92 -17.68
N PHE A 270 -21.21 -13.81 -17.92
CA PHE A 270 -22.34 -13.73 -18.85
C PHE A 270 -21.87 -13.64 -20.30
N LYS A 271 -22.63 -14.18 -21.23
CA LYS A 271 -22.38 -13.98 -22.66
C LYS A 271 -22.54 -12.50 -23.00
N GLU A 272 -21.76 -11.99 -23.94
CA GLU A 272 -21.81 -10.59 -24.38
C GLU A 272 -23.26 -10.15 -24.73
N THR A 273 -24.03 -11.03 -25.40
CA THR A 273 -25.44 -10.78 -25.76
C THR A 273 -26.36 -10.59 -24.53
N GLN A 274 -26.02 -11.15 -23.39
CA GLN A 274 -26.79 -11.04 -22.15
C GLN A 274 -26.45 -9.75 -21.38
N THR A 275 -25.21 -9.24 -21.53
CA THR A 275 -24.72 -8.11 -20.74
C THR A 275 -25.34 -6.77 -21.14
N ALA A 276 -25.93 -6.67 -22.33
CA ALA A 276 -26.61 -5.46 -22.81
C ALA A 276 -27.71 -4.96 -21.85
N ARG A 277 -28.34 -5.87 -21.09
CA ARG A 277 -29.41 -5.56 -20.12
C ARG A 277 -28.97 -5.57 -18.68
N ILE A 278 -27.75 -6.05 -18.37
CA ILE A 278 -27.23 -6.10 -16.99
C ILE A 278 -26.70 -4.73 -16.60
N ARG A 279 -27.11 -4.24 -15.41
CA ARG A 279 -26.68 -2.96 -14.83
C ARG A 279 -26.24 -3.16 -13.39
N VAL A 280 -25.35 -2.32 -12.92
CA VAL A 280 -24.95 -2.26 -11.50
C VAL A 280 -26.18 -1.96 -10.64
N GLY A 281 -26.29 -2.63 -9.50
CA GLY A 281 -27.40 -2.51 -8.56
C GLY A 281 -28.56 -3.50 -8.80
N GLN A 282 -28.63 -4.17 -9.95
CA GLN A 282 -29.70 -5.12 -10.22
C GLN A 282 -29.66 -6.32 -9.27
N PRO A 283 -30.84 -6.81 -8.80
CA PRO A 283 -30.92 -7.96 -7.94
C PRO A 283 -30.45 -9.23 -8.64
N ALA A 284 -29.71 -10.05 -7.89
CA ALA A 284 -29.20 -11.33 -8.37
C ALA A 284 -29.54 -12.45 -7.39
N VAL A 285 -29.74 -13.64 -7.92
CA VAL A 285 -29.89 -14.87 -7.15
C VAL A 285 -28.78 -15.83 -7.56
N VAL A 286 -28.02 -16.28 -6.58
CA VAL A 286 -26.92 -17.22 -6.76
C VAL A 286 -27.33 -18.56 -6.16
N GLN A 287 -27.38 -19.59 -6.97
CA GLN A 287 -27.66 -20.95 -6.55
C GLN A 287 -26.32 -21.70 -6.42
N VAL A 288 -26.04 -22.21 -5.21
CA VAL A 288 -24.75 -22.85 -4.89
C VAL A 288 -24.87 -24.36 -4.97
N ASP A 289 -24.15 -24.98 -5.92
CA ASP A 289 -24.24 -26.41 -6.19
C ASP A 289 -23.78 -27.26 -5.01
N ALA A 290 -22.63 -26.90 -4.42
CA ALA A 290 -22.03 -27.59 -3.27
C ALA A 290 -22.88 -27.54 -1.99
N LEU A 291 -23.87 -26.66 -1.92
CA LEU A 291 -24.79 -26.54 -0.77
C LEU A 291 -26.19 -27.06 -1.10
N GLY A 292 -26.31 -28.05 -2.00
CA GLY A 292 -27.57 -28.66 -2.35
C GLY A 292 -28.54 -27.73 -3.08
N GLY A 293 -27.98 -26.78 -3.85
CA GLY A 293 -28.78 -25.81 -4.61
C GLY A 293 -29.33 -24.65 -3.78
N LEU A 294 -28.73 -24.37 -2.60
CA LEU A 294 -29.11 -23.23 -1.77
C LEU A 294 -29.06 -21.93 -2.56
N LYS A 295 -30.13 -21.15 -2.48
CA LYS A 295 -30.26 -19.87 -3.18
C LYS A 295 -29.91 -18.72 -2.25
N LEU A 296 -28.89 -17.94 -2.63
CA LEU A 296 -28.46 -16.73 -1.95
C LEU A 296 -28.84 -15.52 -2.78
N ARG A 297 -29.26 -14.45 -2.11
CA ARG A 297 -29.55 -13.16 -2.72
C ARG A 297 -28.31 -12.29 -2.72
N GLY A 298 -28.24 -11.44 -3.73
CA GLY A 298 -27.20 -10.46 -3.88
C GLY A 298 -27.58 -9.45 -4.95
N HIS A 299 -26.64 -8.64 -5.33
CA HIS A 299 -26.81 -7.63 -6.38
C HIS A 299 -25.55 -7.51 -7.23
N VAL A 300 -25.74 -7.03 -8.45
CA VAL A 300 -24.62 -6.74 -9.35
C VAL A 300 -23.82 -5.57 -8.79
N GLU A 301 -22.58 -5.85 -8.36
CA GLU A 301 -21.67 -4.83 -7.83
C GLU A 301 -20.92 -4.11 -8.94
N ARG A 302 -20.35 -4.86 -9.89
CA ARG A 302 -19.55 -4.32 -11.00
C ARG A 302 -19.64 -5.22 -12.22
N LEU A 303 -19.50 -4.60 -13.41
CA LEU A 303 -19.26 -5.33 -14.65
C LEU A 303 -17.78 -5.20 -15.03
N GLY A 304 -17.21 -6.25 -15.60
CA GLY A 304 -15.84 -6.23 -16.10
C GLY A 304 -15.68 -5.19 -17.24
N PRO A 305 -14.55 -4.50 -17.29
CA PRO A 305 -14.29 -3.50 -18.33
C PRO A 305 -13.98 -4.12 -19.71
N ALA A 306 -13.64 -5.42 -19.75
CA ALA A 306 -13.33 -6.16 -20.96
C ALA A 306 -13.71 -7.65 -20.81
N THR A 307 -13.73 -8.36 -21.93
CA THR A 307 -14.00 -9.80 -21.96
C THR A 307 -12.86 -10.62 -21.38
N GLY A 308 -13.14 -11.84 -20.92
CA GLY A 308 -12.12 -12.70 -20.33
C GLY A 308 -10.97 -13.05 -21.27
N SER A 309 -11.19 -13.06 -22.58
CA SER A 309 -10.17 -13.31 -23.60
C SER A 309 -9.12 -12.18 -23.68
N GLU A 310 -9.49 -10.93 -23.35
CA GLU A 310 -8.55 -9.81 -23.40
C GLU A 310 -7.52 -9.88 -22.25
N PHE A 311 -7.91 -10.47 -21.11
CA PHE A 311 -7.03 -10.69 -19.97
C PHE A 311 -6.33 -12.06 -19.95
N ALA A 312 -6.57 -12.90 -20.99
CA ALA A 312 -5.93 -14.20 -21.08
C ALA A 312 -4.44 -14.06 -21.43
N VAL A 313 -3.59 -14.83 -20.75
CA VAL A 313 -2.14 -14.87 -21.02
C VAL A 313 -1.86 -15.37 -22.44
N ILE A 314 -2.67 -16.31 -22.93
CA ILE A 314 -2.62 -16.79 -24.31
C ILE A 314 -3.89 -16.27 -25.00
N LYS A 315 -3.73 -15.27 -25.86
CA LYS A 315 -4.85 -14.77 -26.67
C LYS A 315 -5.22 -15.82 -27.74
N PRO A 316 -6.50 -16.15 -27.89
CA PRO A 316 -6.93 -17.02 -28.99
C PRO A 316 -6.68 -16.29 -30.30
N ASP A 317 -5.67 -16.72 -31.03
CA ASP A 317 -5.37 -16.22 -32.37
C ASP A 317 -5.88 -17.22 -33.41
N ASN A 318 -6.67 -16.76 -34.37
CA ASN A 318 -7.15 -17.54 -35.47
C ASN A 318 -6.14 -17.54 -36.64
N ALA A 319 -5.01 -18.23 -36.45
CA ALA A 319 -3.88 -18.29 -37.41
C ALA A 319 -4.26 -18.97 -38.76
N THR A 320 -5.47 -19.55 -38.90
CA THR A 320 -5.89 -20.34 -40.07
C THR A 320 -6.74 -19.57 -41.09
N GLY A 321 -6.91 -18.25 -40.95
CA GLY A 321 -7.60 -17.42 -41.98
C GLY A 321 -9.15 -17.52 -42.01
N ASN A 322 -9.77 -18.44 -41.31
CA ASN A 322 -11.23 -18.53 -41.15
C ASN A 322 -11.65 -17.87 -39.83
N PHE A 323 -12.30 -16.71 -39.94
CA PHE A 323 -12.86 -16.02 -38.76
C PHE A 323 -14.14 -16.75 -38.29
N THR A 324 -14.03 -17.49 -37.19
CA THR A 324 -15.21 -18.00 -36.47
C THR A 324 -15.51 -17.08 -35.29
N LYS A 325 -16.70 -16.47 -35.29
CA LYS A 325 -17.15 -15.64 -34.17
C LYS A 325 -17.36 -16.49 -32.92
N VAL A 326 -16.38 -16.46 -32.00
CA VAL A 326 -16.50 -17.11 -30.68
C VAL A 326 -17.26 -16.17 -29.75
N VAL A 327 -18.31 -16.69 -29.10
CA VAL A 327 -19.10 -15.91 -28.14
C VAL A 327 -18.24 -15.54 -26.93
N GLN A 328 -17.98 -14.25 -26.79
CA GLN A 328 -17.21 -13.71 -25.67
C GLN A 328 -18.04 -13.67 -24.38
N ARG A 329 -17.38 -13.72 -23.24
CA ARG A 329 -18.01 -13.63 -21.93
C ARG A 329 -17.45 -12.44 -21.16
N LEU A 330 -18.34 -11.70 -20.51
CA LEU A 330 -18.00 -10.56 -19.68
C LEU A 330 -18.13 -10.96 -18.21
N PRO A 331 -17.05 -10.84 -17.39
CA PRO A 331 -17.12 -11.13 -15.97
C PRO A 331 -17.95 -10.06 -15.25
N THR A 332 -18.92 -10.51 -14.48
CA THR A 332 -19.79 -9.67 -13.66
C THR A 332 -19.59 -10.07 -12.21
N ARG A 333 -19.24 -9.11 -11.37
CA ARG A 333 -19.11 -9.32 -9.93
C ARG A 333 -20.46 -9.10 -9.26
N ILE A 334 -20.88 -10.10 -8.49
CA ILE A 334 -22.11 -10.09 -7.70
C ILE A 334 -21.72 -10.11 -6.23
N ALA A 335 -22.09 -9.07 -5.50
CA ALA A 335 -21.98 -9.04 -4.05
C ALA A 335 -23.16 -9.80 -3.44
N LEU A 336 -22.87 -10.61 -2.43
CA LEU A 336 -23.89 -11.33 -1.69
C LEU A 336 -24.41 -10.45 -0.56
N ASP A 337 -25.71 -10.43 -0.34
CA ASP A 337 -26.30 -9.69 0.74
C ASP A 337 -25.89 -10.30 2.09
N PRO A 338 -25.55 -9.49 3.10
CA PRO A 338 -25.14 -9.98 4.39
C PRO A 338 -26.29 -10.71 5.14
N ASN A 339 -25.91 -11.46 6.18
CA ASN A 339 -26.86 -12.13 7.10
C ASN A 339 -27.79 -13.17 6.46
N GLN A 340 -27.33 -13.87 5.45
CA GLN A 340 -28.04 -15.02 4.88
C GLN A 340 -27.42 -16.33 5.37
N ASP A 341 -28.26 -17.30 5.72
CA ASP A 341 -27.80 -18.64 6.05
C ASP A 341 -27.06 -19.26 4.85
N GLY A 342 -25.83 -19.74 5.13
CA GLY A 342 -25.00 -20.37 4.10
C GLY A 342 -23.89 -19.50 3.53
N VAL A 343 -23.91 -18.17 3.64
CA VAL A 343 -22.81 -17.31 3.19
C VAL A 343 -21.50 -17.67 3.90
N ALA A 344 -21.55 -17.96 5.20
CA ALA A 344 -20.38 -18.40 5.99
C ALA A 344 -19.80 -19.76 5.55
N ARG A 345 -20.57 -20.57 4.82
CA ARG A 345 -20.16 -21.87 4.30
C ARG A 345 -19.55 -21.81 2.90
N LEU A 346 -19.63 -20.65 2.25
CA LEU A 346 -19.03 -20.46 0.93
C LEU A 346 -17.51 -20.57 1.00
N ARG A 347 -16.94 -21.19 -0.02
CA ARG A 347 -15.49 -21.28 -0.21
C ARG A 347 -15.13 -20.80 -1.62
N PRO A 348 -14.06 -20.03 -1.79
CA PRO A 348 -13.55 -19.70 -3.12
C PRO A 348 -13.35 -20.96 -3.97
N GLY A 349 -13.74 -20.89 -5.23
CA GLY A 349 -13.69 -22.02 -6.16
C GLY A 349 -14.99 -22.81 -6.29
N MET A 350 -15.98 -22.66 -5.40
CA MET A 350 -17.28 -23.33 -5.55
C MET A 350 -18.00 -22.87 -6.81
N SER A 351 -18.57 -23.81 -7.55
CA SER A 351 -19.42 -23.54 -8.72
C SER A 351 -20.80 -23.09 -8.30
N VAL A 352 -21.36 -22.15 -9.04
CA VAL A 352 -22.67 -21.58 -8.78
C VAL A 352 -23.41 -21.26 -10.08
N VAL A 353 -24.72 -21.23 -10.02
CA VAL A 353 -25.56 -20.70 -11.10
C VAL A 353 -26.03 -19.30 -10.71
N ALA A 354 -25.62 -18.30 -11.49
CA ALA A 354 -26.01 -16.91 -11.24
C ALA A 354 -27.16 -16.48 -12.14
N ARG A 355 -28.16 -15.84 -11.55
CA ARG A 355 -29.36 -15.29 -12.24
C ARG A 355 -29.50 -13.83 -11.85
N VAL A 356 -29.53 -12.95 -12.83
CA VAL A 356 -29.74 -11.51 -12.66
C VAL A 356 -31.10 -11.14 -13.22
N ASP A 357 -31.91 -10.47 -12.44
CA ASP A 357 -33.20 -9.93 -12.91
C ASP A 357 -32.96 -8.53 -13.50
N THR A 358 -33.20 -8.42 -14.81
CA THR A 358 -33.01 -7.20 -15.61
C THR A 358 -34.30 -6.40 -15.82
N ALA A 359 -35.40 -6.78 -15.14
CA ALA A 359 -36.70 -6.07 -15.21
C ALA A 359 -36.69 -4.74 -14.46
N ARG A 360 -35.68 -4.49 -13.62
CA ARG A 360 -35.53 -3.29 -12.77
C ARG A 360 -34.28 -2.52 -13.14
#